data_b224a29219ab08d953c788fe185899f5
#
_entry.id   b224a29219ab08d953c788fe185899f5
#
_cell.length_a   1.000
_cell.length_b   1.000
_cell.length_c   1.000
_cell.angle_alpha   90.00
_cell.angle_beta   90.00
_cell.angle_gamma   90.00
#
_symmetry.space_group_name_H-M   'P 1'
#
loop_
_entity.id
_entity.type
_entity.pdbx_description
1 polymer ?
#
loop_
_entity_poly.entity_id
_entity_poly.type
_entity_poly.pdbx_seq_one_letter_code
_entity_poly.pdbx_strand_id
1 'polypeptide(L)'
;MHDLFDLCDCDEQATVTTMPLIGDTAPSFSASTTNGPIQFPGDYAGKWIVFFSHPSDFTPVCTSEFIAFQRDLAEFEKLNTQLVGLSVGALSSHLAWLDAISKMPDGIDITFPLIDDMGGKIAKMYGMIQPHASDTHAVRAVFVIDPAGIVRAILYYPAALGRNIEEIRRMIVGLQTGDAFGVAVPANWIPGDDVLRPAPTTVRQMRKDKHTPWFITYKKLDKDVIYSKIGKQKTEQK
;
A
#
# COMPACT_ATOMS: atom_id res chain seq x y z
N MET A 1 -38.52 -46.19 -24.53
CA MET A 1 -38.93 -45.32 -23.43
C MET A 1 -37.89 -45.48 -22.37
N HIS A 2 -36.84 -44.72 -22.48
CA HIS A 2 -35.84 -44.59 -21.43
C HIS A 2 -35.34 -43.15 -21.45
N ASP A 3 -35.49 -42.54 -20.31
CA ASP A 3 -35.02 -41.20 -20.00
C ASP A 3 -33.51 -41.14 -20.11
N LEU A 4 -33.00 -40.18 -20.82
CA LEU A 4 -31.62 -39.74 -20.81
C LEU A 4 -31.61 -38.24 -20.54
N PHE A 5 -31.68 -37.88 -19.24
CA PHE A 5 -31.19 -36.60 -18.79
C PHE A 5 -29.85 -36.87 -18.11
N ASP A 6 -28.81 -36.88 -18.88
CA ASP A 6 -27.45 -36.75 -18.39
C ASP A 6 -27.23 -35.27 -18.11
N LEU A 7 -27.36 -34.91 -16.82
CA LEU A 7 -26.98 -33.62 -16.28
C LEU A 7 -25.45 -33.55 -16.33
N CYS A 8 -24.95 -32.76 -17.27
CA CYS A 8 -23.57 -32.37 -17.33
C CYS A 8 -23.29 -31.47 -16.11
N ASP A 9 -22.80 -32.07 -15.04
CA ASP A 9 -22.23 -31.37 -13.89
C ASP A 9 -20.92 -30.74 -14.35
N CYS A 10 -21.01 -29.55 -14.92
CA CYS A 10 -19.86 -28.66 -15.07
C CYS A 10 -19.72 -27.88 -13.77
N ASP A 11 -19.21 -28.53 -12.74
CA ASP A 11 -18.62 -27.87 -11.58
C ASP A 11 -17.29 -27.21 -12.06
N GLU A 12 -17.42 -26.17 -12.84
CA GLU A 12 -16.37 -25.18 -13.00
C GLU A 12 -16.32 -24.39 -11.69
N GLN A 13 -15.61 -24.93 -10.71
CA GLN A 13 -15.19 -24.16 -9.54
C GLN A 13 -14.35 -22.98 -10.09
N ALA A 14 -15.03 -21.90 -10.41
CA ALA A 14 -14.41 -20.62 -10.55
C ALA A 14 -13.67 -20.35 -9.26
N THR A 15 -12.37 -20.51 -9.26
CA THR A 15 -11.51 -20.04 -8.17
C THR A 15 -11.74 -18.55 -8.08
N VAL A 16 -12.61 -18.13 -7.18
CA VAL A 16 -12.78 -16.73 -6.82
C VAL A 16 -11.47 -16.32 -6.20
N THR A 17 -10.59 -15.74 -7.00
CA THR A 17 -9.38 -15.10 -6.50
C THR A 17 -9.84 -13.87 -5.73
N THR A 18 -10.03 -14.04 -4.43
CA THR A 18 -10.33 -12.91 -3.54
C THR A 18 -9.10 -12.04 -3.48
N MET A 19 -9.27 -10.73 -3.73
CA MET A 19 -8.21 -9.76 -3.52
C MET A 19 -7.72 -9.82 -2.06
N PRO A 20 -6.44 -9.52 -1.79
CA PRO A 20 -5.93 -9.53 -0.42
C PRO A 20 -6.64 -8.46 0.41
N LEU A 21 -6.98 -8.82 1.65
CA LEU A 21 -7.60 -7.94 2.64
C LEU A 21 -6.56 -7.45 3.66
N ILE A 22 -6.96 -6.51 4.51
CA ILE A 22 -6.14 -6.06 5.64
C ILE A 22 -5.94 -7.23 6.60
N GLY A 23 -4.67 -7.53 6.91
CA GLY A 23 -4.26 -8.67 7.73
C GLY A 23 -3.78 -9.88 6.92
N ASP A 24 -4.08 -9.94 5.62
CA ASP A 24 -3.61 -11.03 4.77
C ASP A 24 -2.13 -10.86 4.42
N THR A 25 -1.48 -11.98 4.12
CA THR A 25 -0.16 -11.95 3.49
C THR A 25 -0.29 -11.42 2.05
N ALA A 26 0.55 -10.48 1.68
CA ALA A 26 0.59 -9.94 0.34
C ALA A 26 0.90 -11.05 -0.68
N PRO A 27 0.05 -11.28 -1.71
CA PRO A 27 0.29 -12.28 -2.73
C PRO A 27 1.64 -12.09 -3.42
N SER A 28 2.41 -13.16 -3.54
CA SER A 28 3.74 -13.15 -4.15
C SER A 28 3.65 -13.30 -5.67
N PHE A 29 4.57 -12.64 -6.38
CA PHE A 29 4.72 -12.75 -7.82
C PHE A 29 6.13 -12.38 -8.27
N SER A 30 6.47 -12.77 -9.50
CA SER A 30 7.66 -12.30 -10.21
C SER A 30 7.24 -11.38 -11.34
N ALA A 31 7.96 -10.28 -11.53
CA ALA A 31 7.65 -9.34 -12.61
C ALA A 31 8.90 -8.63 -13.14
N SER A 32 8.82 -8.16 -14.39
CA SER A 32 9.76 -7.20 -14.95
C SER A 32 9.37 -5.79 -14.50
N THR A 33 10.35 -4.95 -14.24
CA THR A 33 10.15 -3.55 -13.89
C THR A 33 11.10 -2.65 -14.65
N THR A 34 10.88 -1.34 -14.59
CA THR A 34 11.81 -0.34 -15.13
C THR A 34 13.21 -0.41 -14.51
N ASN A 35 13.37 -1.07 -13.36
CA ASN A 35 14.64 -1.22 -12.65
C ASN A 35 15.21 -2.66 -12.71
N GLY A 36 14.63 -3.51 -13.58
CA GLY A 36 14.98 -4.92 -13.69
C GLY A 36 13.92 -5.84 -13.07
N PRO A 37 14.16 -7.17 -13.09
CA PRO A 37 13.21 -8.15 -12.55
C PRO A 37 13.15 -8.09 -11.03
N ILE A 38 11.97 -8.38 -10.47
CA ILE A 38 11.74 -8.47 -9.02
C ILE A 38 10.99 -9.73 -8.63
N GLN A 39 11.21 -10.18 -7.38
CA GLN A 39 10.40 -11.15 -6.64
C GLN A 39 9.65 -10.43 -5.54
N PHE A 40 8.37 -10.14 -5.77
CA PHE A 40 7.55 -9.38 -4.81
C PHE A 40 6.80 -10.33 -3.85
N PRO A 41 6.69 -10.02 -2.55
CA PRO A 41 7.35 -8.94 -1.82
C PRO A 41 8.77 -9.31 -1.32
N GLY A 42 9.30 -10.47 -1.69
CA GLY A 42 10.54 -11.08 -1.15
C GLY A 42 11.75 -10.16 -1.21
N ASP A 43 11.99 -9.46 -2.33
CA ASP A 43 13.14 -8.56 -2.50
C ASP A 43 13.08 -7.32 -1.57
N TYR A 44 11.92 -7.08 -0.98
CA TYR A 44 11.68 -5.98 -0.05
C TYR A 44 11.51 -6.44 1.40
N ALA A 45 11.86 -7.70 1.72
CA ALA A 45 11.77 -8.24 3.07
C ALA A 45 12.45 -7.32 4.11
N GLY A 46 11.79 -7.08 5.23
CA GLY A 46 12.27 -6.16 6.27
C GLY A 46 11.97 -4.68 6.01
N LYS A 47 11.39 -4.33 4.87
CA LYS A 47 10.94 -2.97 4.56
C LYS A 47 9.42 -2.87 4.55
N TRP A 48 8.93 -1.69 4.81
CA TRP A 48 7.56 -1.33 4.44
C TRP A 48 7.48 -1.13 2.92
N ILE A 49 6.32 -1.43 2.34
CA ILE A 49 6.10 -1.25 0.90
C ILE A 49 4.83 -0.43 0.70
N VAL A 50 4.92 0.57 -0.15
CA VAL A 50 3.78 1.22 -0.80
C VAL A 50 3.69 0.65 -2.20
N PHE A 51 2.84 -0.35 -2.37
CA PHE A 51 2.54 -0.94 -3.67
C PHE A 51 1.31 -0.25 -4.24
N PHE A 52 1.46 0.40 -5.38
CA PHE A 52 0.39 1.22 -5.93
C PHE A 52 0.22 1.04 -7.44
N SER A 53 -1.02 1.14 -7.91
CA SER A 53 -1.34 1.11 -9.33
C SER A 53 -1.74 2.48 -9.87
N HIS A 54 -1.57 2.66 -11.18
CA HIS A 54 -2.10 3.80 -11.93
C HIS A 54 -2.78 3.33 -13.23
N PRO A 55 -3.77 4.08 -13.74
CA PRO A 55 -4.54 3.66 -14.90
C PRO A 55 -3.75 3.54 -16.18
N SER A 56 -2.92 4.52 -16.54
CA SER A 56 -2.17 4.53 -17.80
C SER A 56 -1.03 5.53 -17.81
N ASP A 57 0.04 5.19 -18.51
CA ASP A 57 1.13 6.10 -18.83
C ASP A 57 0.64 7.29 -19.67
N PHE A 58 1.43 8.35 -19.75
CA PHE A 58 1.17 9.55 -20.54
C PHE A 58 -0.18 10.24 -20.24
N THR A 59 -0.70 10.10 -19.01
CA THR A 59 -1.92 10.78 -18.58
C THR A 59 -1.63 11.85 -17.52
N PRO A 60 -2.37 12.97 -17.50
CA PRO A 60 -2.05 14.11 -16.63
C PRO A 60 -2.01 13.78 -15.15
N VAL A 61 -3.05 13.09 -14.63
CA VAL A 61 -3.15 12.77 -13.20
C VAL A 61 -2.06 11.77 -12.80
N CYS A 62 -1.80 10.73 -13.60
CA CYS A 62 -0.74 9.76 -13.31
C CYS A 62 0.63 10.42 -13.31
N THR A 63 0.90 11.32 -14.27
CA THR A 63 2.16 12.08 -14.32
C THR A 63 2.34 12.93 -13.07
N SER A 64 1.30 13.66 -12.64
CA SER A 64 1.36 14.46 -11.41
C SER A 64 1.63 13.63 -10.15
N GLU A 65 1.05 12.42 -10.07
CA GLU A 65 1.27 11.50 -8.95
C GLU A 65 2.71 10.97 -8.91
N PHE A 66 3.27 10.57 -10.07
CA PHE A 66 4.63 10.04 -10.13
C PHE A 66 5.65 11.11 -9.73
N ILE A 67 5.46 12.33 -10.20
CA ILE A 67 6.30 13.49 -9.78
C ILE A 67 6.16 13.71 -8.26
N ALA A 68 4.95 13.67 -7.71
CA ALA A 68 4.72 13.86 -6.28
C ALA A 68 5.33 12.74 -5.43
N PHE A 69 5.19 11.47 -5.83
CA PHE A 69 5.84 10.34 -5.18
C PHE A 69 7.36 10.46 -5.21
N GLN A 70 7.94 10.85 -6.36
CA GLN A 70 9.39 11.00 -6.47
C GLN A 70 9.92 12.14 -5.60
N ARG A 71 9.22 13.27 -5.54
CA ARG A 71 9.58 14.39 -4.66
C ARG A 71 9.58 14.01 -3.18
N ASP A 72 8.71 13.10 -2.80
CA ASP A 72 8.56 12.63 -1.41
C ASP A 72 9.34 11.32 -1.13
N LEU A 73 10.04 10.76 -2.14
CA LEU A 73 10.73 9.47 -2.04
C LEU A 73 11.70 9.40 -0.86
N ALA A 74 12.52 10.43 -0.67
CA ALA A 74 13.48 10.47 0.43
C ALA A 74 12.79 10.41 1.82
N GLU A 75 11.59 10.95 1.95
CA GLU A 75 10.82 10.86 3.20
C GLU A 75 10.25 9.44 3.42
N PHE A 76 9.85 8.72 2.36
CA PHE A 76 9.50 7.31 2.44
C PHE A 76 10.71 6.44 2.81
N GLU A 77 11.86 6.71 2.23
CA GLU A 77 13.11 5.97 2.54
C GLU A 77 13.53 6.13 4.01
N LYS A 78 13.40 7.35 4.59
CA LYS A 78 13.62 7.59 6.02
C LYS A 78 12.70 6.74 6.92
N LEU A 79 11.54 6.37 6.40
CA LEU A 79 10.57 5.49 7.06
C LEU A 79 10.81 4.00 6.76
N ASN A 80 11.98 3.64 6.20
CA ASN A 80 12.28 2.29 5.72
C ASN A 80 11.18 1.75 4.78
N THR A 81 10.68 2.59 3.89
CA THR A 81 9.55 2.30 3.01
C THR A 81 9.96 2.35 1.56
N GLN A 82 9.63 1.31 0.81
CA GLN A 82 9.86 1.19 -0.64
C GLN A 82 8.59 1.53 -1.41
N LEU A 83 8.72 2.35 -2.45
CA LEU A 83 7.66 2.59 -3.43
C LEU A 83 7.78 1.57 -4.58
N VAL A 84 6.66 0.99 -4.99
CA VAL A 84 6.58 0.08 -6.14
C VAL A 84 5.31 0.41 -6.92
N GLY A 85 5.47 0.88 -8.15
CA GLY A 85 4.36 1.21 -9.05
C GLY A 85 3.96 0.02 -9.92
N LEU A 86 2.71 0.01 -10.40
CA LEU A 86 2.18 -0.95 -11.35
C LEU A 86 1.20 -0.29 -12.31
N SER A 87 1.24 -0.68 -13.59
CA SER A 87 0.10 -0.48 -14.48
C SER A 87 -0.04 -1.62 -15.49
N VAL A 88 -1.24 -1.71 -16.09
CA VAL A 88 -1.52 -2.65 -17.20
C VAL A 88 -0.97 -2.04 -18.48
N GLY A 89 0.33 -2.17 -18.68
CA GLY A 89 1.05 -1.61 -19.80
C GLY A 89 2.40 -2.31 -20.02
N ALA A 90 2.97 -2.11 -21.20
CA ALA A 90 4.25 -2.71 -21.57
C ALA A 90 5.44 -1.95 -20.97
N LEU A 91 6.52 -2.66 -20.65
CA LEU A 91 7.77 -2.07 -20.15
C LEU A 91 8.30 -0.94 -21.04
N SER A 92 8.21 -1.11 -22.36
CA SER A 92 8.65 -0.07 -23.31
C SER A 92 7.86 1.24 -23.18
N SER A 93 6.55 1.16 -22.90
CA SER A 93 5.71 2.34 -22.62
C SER A 93 6.15 3.02 -21.33
N HIS A 94 6.35 2.26 -20.26
CA HIS A 94 6.83 2.78 -18.99
C HIS A 94 8.15 3.50 -19.14
N LEU A 95 9.15 2.89 -19.78
CA LEU A 95 10.46 3.50 -20.02
C LEU A 95 10.36 4.81 -20.80
N ALA A 96 9.57 4.82 -21.89
CA ALA A 96 9.37 6.02 -22.70
C ALA A 96 8.65 7.13 -21.90
N TRP A 97 7.68 6.76 -21.07
CA TRP A 97 6.96 7.72 -20.24
C TRP A 97 7.84 8.33 -19.14
N LEU A 98 8.64 7.51 -18.43
CA LEU A 98 9.56 8.02 -17.41
C LEU A 98 10.63 8.95 -18.03
N ASP A 99 11.16 8.59 -19.20
CA ASP A 99 12.06 9.46 -19.96
C ASP A 99 11.38 10.79 -20.37
N ALA A 100 10.10 10.73 -20.78
CA ALA A 100 9.34 11.94 -21.10
C ALA A 100 9.10 12.83 -19.86
N ILE A 101 8.81 12.24 -18.69
CA ILE A 101 8.67 12.97 -17.41
C ILE A 101 9.98 13.69 -17.08
N SER A 102 11.12 13.03 -17.20
CA SER A 102 12.41 13.64 -16.85
C SER A 102 12.76 14.85 -17.73
N LYS A 103 12.24 14.91 -18.95
CA LYS A 103 12.46 15.99 -19.93
C LYS A 103 11.45 17.15 -19.84
N MET A 104 10.46 17.07 -18.95
CA MET A 104 9.53 18.19 -18.73
C MET A 104 10.25 19.40 -18.11
N PRO A 105 9.74 20.64 -18.26
CA PRO A 105 10.37 21.84 -17.67
C PRO A 105 10.67 21.74 -16.18
N ASP A 106 9.74 21.13 -15.41
CA ASP A 106 9.93 20.83 -13.98
C ASP A 106 10.10 19.31 -13.76
N GLY A 107 10.68 18.62 -14.75
CA GLY A 107 10.84 17.17 -14.77
C GLY A 107 11.74 16.67 -13.66
N ILE A 108 11.53 15.40 -13.31
CA ILE A 108 12.29 14.68 -12.29
C ILE A 108 12.50 13.25 -12.74
N ASP A 109 13.66 12.69 -12.46
CA ASP A 109 13.94 11.29 -12.72
C ASP A 109 13.16 10.41 -11.73
N ILE A 110 12.27 9.57 -12.24
CA ILE A 110 11.54 8.59 -11.43
C ILE A 110 12.46 7.40 -11.20
N THR A 111 12.81 7.14 -9.95
CA THR A 111 13.80 6.12 -9.57
C THR A 111 13.21 4.89 -8.89
N PHE A 112 11.96 4.92 -8.46
CA PHE A 112 11.28 3.73 -7.96
C PHE A 112 10.80 2.83 -9.11
N PRO A 113 10.75 1.48 -8.91
CA PRO A 113 10.37 0.54 -9.96
C PRO A 113 8.90 0.67 -10.35
N LEU A 114 8.65 0.56 -11.66
CA LEU A 114 7.33 0.46 -12.25
C LEU A 114 7.18 -0.91 -12.93
N ILE A 115 6.19 -1.69 -12.49
CA ILE A 115 5.95 -3.07 -12.93
C ILE A 115 5.23 -3.06 -14.28
N ASP A 116 5.74 -3.88 -15.21
CA ASP A 116 5.07 -4.31 -16.43
C ASP A 116 4.03 -5.40 -16.09
N ASP A 117 2.76 -5.06 -16.15
CA ASP A 117 1.64 -6.02 -16.02
C ASP A 117 0.74 -6.00 -17.25
N MET A 118 1.33 -6.13 -18.46
CA MET A 118 0.62 -6.04 -19.73
C MET A 118 -0.57 -7.01 -19.84
N GLY A 119 -0.52 -8.16 -19.13
CA GLY A 119 -1.64 -9.12 -19.06
C GLY A 119 -2.67 -8.81 -17.98
N GLY A 120 -2.46 -7.81 -17.14
CA GLY A 120 -3.33 -7.47 -16.01
C GLY A 120 -3.43 -8.55 -14.94
N LYS A 121 -2.48 -9.49 -14.88
CA LYS A 121 -2.49 -10.64 -13.97
C LYS A 121 -2.31 -10.19 -12.52
N ILE A 122 -1.32 -9.33 -12.29
CA ILE A 122 -1.01 -8.83 -10.95
C ILE A 122 -2.11 -7.85 -10.51
N ALA A 123 -2.54 -6.96 -11.41
CA ALA A 123 -3.64 -6.05 -11.15
C ALA A 123 -4.94 -6.77 -10.76
N LYS A 124 -5.26 -7.89 -11.42
CA LYS A 124 -6.41 -8.75 -11.04
C LYS A 124 -6.20 -9.41 -9.70
N MET A 125 -5.01 -9.97 -9.44
CA MET A 125 -4.65 -10.63 -8.18
C MET A 125 -4.84 -9.71 -6.97
N TYR A 126 -4.56 -8.42 -7.12
CA TYR A 126 -4.70 -7.40 -6.08
C TYR A 126 -6.03 -6.63 -6.15
N GLY A 127 -6.99 -7.05 -6.99
CA GLY A 127 -8.28 -6.37 -7.11
C GLY A 127 -8.18 -4.93 -7.64
N MET A 128 -7.11 -4.61 -8.34
CA MET A 128 -6.86 -3.27 -8.90
C MET A 128 -7.64 -3.02 -10.20
N ILE A 129 -8.11 -4.08 -10.87
CA ILE A 129 -9.05 -3.98 -11.98
C ILE A 129 -10.46 -4.11 -11.41
N GLN A 130 -11.27 -3.08 -11.62
CA GLN A 130 -12.65 -3.01 -11.14
C GLN A 130 -13.58 -2.87 -12.34
N PRO A 131 -14.32 -3.91 -12.74
CA PRO A 131 -15.05 -3.96 -14.01
C PRO A 131 -16.04 -2.81 -14.24
N HIS A 132 -16.67 -2.30 -13.15
CA HIS A 132 -17.58 -1.15 -13.27
C HIS A 132 -16.85 0.20 -13.45
N ALA A 133 -15.52 0.24 -13.24
CA ALA A 133 -14.69 1.41 -13.52
C ALA A 133 -13.92 1.24 -14.82
N SER A 134 -13.29 0.07 -15.05
CA SER A 134 -12.58 -0.30 -16.28
C SER A 134 -12.27 -1.80 -16.27
N ASP A 135 -12.43 -2.46 -17.41
CA ASP A 135 -12.10 -3.90 -17.61
C ASP A 135 -10.61 -4.09 -17.92
N THR A 136 -9.94 -3.04 -18.39
CA THR A 136 -8.60 -3.14 -18.99
C THR A 136 -7.53 -2.33 -18.24
N HIS A 137 -7.94 -1.33 -17.45
CA HIS A 137 -7.03 -0.45 -16.74
C HIS A 137 -7.18 -0.64 -15.23
N ALA A 138 -6.07 -0.59 -14.51
CA ALA A 138 -6.11 -0.55 -13.05
C ALA A 138 -6.69 0.78 -12.55
N VAL A 139 -7.43 0.76 -11.45
CA VAL A 139 -7.77 1.95 -10.69
C VAL A 139 -6.55 2.46 -9.91
N ARG A 140 -6.64 3.59 -9.23
CA ARG A 140 -5.56 4.10 -8.37
C ARG A 140 -5.62 3.42 -7.01
N ALA A 141 -5.10 2.21 -6.90
CA ALA A 141 -4.99 1.49 -5.64
C ALA A 141 -3.68 1.82 -4.92
N VAL A 142 -3.70 1.68 -3.59
CA VAL A 142 -2.51 1.67 -2.73
C VAL A 142 -2.65 0.54 -1.73
N PHE A 143 -1.64 -0.31 -1.64
CA PHE A 143 -1.48 -1.32 -0.60
C PHE A 143 -0.27 -0.93 0.26
N VAL A 144 -0.49 -0.72 1.54
CA VAL A 144 0.59 -0.54 2.51
C VAL A 144 0.87 -1.90 3.13
N ILE A 145 2.08 -2.40 2.93
CA ILE A 145 2.52 -3.74 3.36
C ILE A 145 3.66 -3.56 4.36
N ASP A 146 3.61 -4.30 5.46
CA ASP A 146 4.62 -4.21 6.51
C ASP A 146 5.87 -5.09 6.22
N PRO A 147 6.93 -4.98 7.04
CA PRO A 147 8.15 -5.76 6.88
C PRO A 147 8.00 -7.29 6.96
N ALA A 148 6.89 -7.79 7.49
CA ALA A 148 6.54 -9.20 7.50
C ALA A 148 5.75 -9.65 6.26
N GLY A 149 5.45 -8.73 5.34
CA GLY A 149 4.67 -8.99 4.14
C GLY A 149 3.16 -8.98 4.37
N ILE A 150 2.68 -8.38 5.45
CA ILE A 150 1.25 -8.30 5.78
C ILE A 150 0.65 -6.99 5.28
N VAL A 151 -0.51 -7.06 4.63
CA VAL A 151 -1.28 -5.90 4.18
C VAL A 151 -1.85 -5.17 5.40
N ARG A 152 -1.48 -3.90 5.59
CA ARG A 152 -1.85 -3.09 6.75
C ARG A 152 -2.90 -2.02 6.44
N ALA A 153 -2.94 -1.53 5.22
CA ALA A 153 -3.94 -0.57 4.76
C ALA A 153 -4.15 -0.70 3.25
N ILE A 154 -5.34 -0.37 2.79
CA ILE A 154 -5.71 -0.39 1.37
C ILE A 154 -6.51 0.88 1.07
N LEU A 155 -6.20 1.53 -0.05
CA LEU A 155 -6.92 2.69 -0.55
C LEU A 155 -7.27 2.47 -2.02
N TYR A 156 -8.45 2.91 -2.42
CA TYR A 156 -8.88 2.93 -3.81
C TYR A 156 -9.41 4.31 -4.19
N TYR A 157 -8.95 4.81 -5.32
CA TYR A 157 -9.36 6.10 -5.87
C TYR A 157 -9.83 5.92 -7.30
N PRO A 158 -10.83 6.69 -7.77
CA PRO A 158 -11.24 6.70 -9.17
C PRO A 158 -10.16 7.36 -10.04
N ALA A 159 -10.23 7.10 -11.35
CA ALA A 159 -9.23 7.60 -12.31
C ALA A 159 -9.06 9.13 -12.32
N ALA A 160 -10.14 9.87 -12.04
CA ALA A 160 -10.16 11.34 -12.08
C ALA A 160 -9.58 12.03 -10.83
N LEU A 161 -9.32 11.27 -9.75
CA LEU A 161 -8.87 11.84 -8.46
C LEU A 161 -7.45 11.38 -8.14
N GLY A 162 -6.48 12.29 -8.21
CA GLY A 162 -5.10 12.05 -7.76
C GLY A 162 -5.04 11.85 -6.24
N ARG A 163 -4.11 10.98 -5.82
CA ARG A 163 -3.90 10.63 -4.41
C ARG A 163 -3.20 11.75 -3.65
N ASN A 164 -3.50 11.86 -2.36
CA ASN A 164 -2.73 12.70 -1.44
C ASN A 164 -1.53 11.90 -0.93
N ILE A 165 -0.33 12.23 -1.37
CA ILE A 165 0.90 11.51 -1.03
C ILE A 165 1.27 11.74 0.45
N GLU A 166 0.99 12.91 1.00
CA GLU A 166 1.20 13.18 2.43
C GLU A 166 0.34 12.30 3.32
N GLU A 167 -0.92 12.00 2.90
CA GLU A 167 -1.78 11.07 3.63
C GLU A 167 -1.24 9.64 3.61
N ILE A 168 -0.70 9.18 2.47
CA ILE A 168 -0.07 7.86 2.40
C ILE A 168 1.12 7.80 3.36
N ARG A 169 1.95 8.83 3.40
CA ARG A 169 3.06 8.93 4.35
C ARG A 169 2.57 9.00 5.79
N ARG A 170 1.53 9.80 6.07
CA ARG A 170 0.91 9.91 7.40
C ARG A 170 0.43 8.54 7.91
N MET A 171 -0.19 7.73 7.06
CA MET A 171 -0.62 6.37 7.41
C MET A 171 0.56 5.48 7.81
N ILE A 172 1.66 5.52 7.05
CA ILE A 172 2.85 4.73 7.37
C ILE A 172 3.43 5.15 8.72
N VAL A 173 3.59 6.45 8.96
CA VAL A 173 4.06 6.97 10.25
C VAL A 173 3.12 6.54 11.38
N GLY A 174 1.80 6.60 11.17
CA GLY A 174 0.80 6.18 12.13
C GLY A 174 0.89 4.69 12.47
N LEU A 175 0.99 3.83 11.44
CA LEU A 175 1.14 2.38 11.61
C LEU A 175 2.45 2.04 12.35
N GLN A 176 3.57 2.61 11.93
CA GLN A 176 4.86 2.41 12.59
C GLN A 176 4.85 2.92 14.03
N THR A 177 4.16 4.04 14.30
CA THR A 177 4.00 4.57 15.66
C THR A 177 3.19 3.60 16.52
N GLY A 178 2.08 3.09 16.01
CA GLY A 178 1.28 2.08 16.68
C GLY A 178 2.09 0.85 17.06
N ASP A 179 2.84 0.31 16.10
CA ASP A 179 3.69 -0.88 16.28
C ASP A 179 4.85 -0.64 17.26
N ALA A 180 5.51 0.52 17.20
CA ALA A 180 6.69 0.83 18.02
C ALA A 180 6.35 1.16 19.48
N PHE A 181 5.17 1.72 19.74
CA PHE A 181 4.81 2.24 21.06
C PHE A 181 3.61 1.54 21.71
N GLY A 182 2.95 0.60 21.01
CA GLY A 182 1.75 -0.09 21.51
C GLY A 182 0.59 0.88 21.75
N VAL A 183 0.37 1.82 20.85
CA VAL A 183 -0.65 2.88 20.92
C VAL A 183 -1.52 2.87 19.67
N ALA A 184 -2.63 3.60 19.71
CA ALA A 184 -3.39 3.93 18.51
C ALA A 184 -3.28 5.42 18.20
N VAL A 185 -3.36 5.79 16.93
CA VAL A 185 -3.41 7.18 16.51
C VAL A 185 -4.87 7.61 16.29
N PRO A 186 -5.30 8.77 16.83
CA PRO A 186 -6.68 9.23 16.67
C PRO A 186 -6.97 9.75 15.25
N ALA A 187 -8.22 10.08 15.00
CA ALA A 187 -8.64 10.73 13.76
C ALA A 187 -7.87 12.03 13.54
N ASN A 188 -7.50 12.29 12.27
CA ASN A 188 -6.73 13.48 11.85
C ASN A 188 -5.34 13.64 12.51
N TRP A 189 -4.86 12.62 13.21
CA TRP A 189 -3.56 12.67 13.87
C TRP A 189 -2.42 12.96 12.89
N ILE A 190 -1.51 13.82 13.32
CA ILE A 190 -0.21 14.04 12.67
C ILE A 190 0.92 13.79 13.69
N PRO A 191 2.16 13.48 13.23
CA PRO A 191 3.29 13.26 14.13
C PRO A 191 3.54 14.44 15.08
N GLY A 192 3.44 14.16 16.39
CA GLY A 192 3.55 15.17 17.47
C GLY A 192 2.24 15.43 18.18
N ASP A 193 1.11 15.04 17.62
CA ASP A 193 -0.17 15.05 18.33
C ASP A 193 -0.24 13.94 19.37
N ASP A 194 -1.16 14.08 20.31
CA ASP A 194 -1.41 13.06 21.32
C ASP A 194 -1.90 11.76 20.68
N VAL A 195 -1.44 10.63 21.23
CA VAL A 195 -1.85 9.28 20.83
C VAL A 195 -2.81 8.68 21.84
N LEU A 196 -3.53 7.62 21.46
CA LEU A 196 -4.48 6.92 22.32
C LEU A 196 -3.80 5.73 22.99
N ARG A 197 -3.99 5.58 24.30
CA ARG A 197 -3.62 4.37 25.03
C ARG A 197 -4.58 3.23 24.66
N PRO A 198 -4.12 1.96 24.68
CA PRO A 198 -5.01 0.83 24.59
C PRO A 198 -6.05 0.88 25.71
N ALA A 199 -7.32 0.67 25.36
CA ALA A 199 -8.39 0.59 26.34
C ALA A 199 -8.27 -0.69 27.19
N PRO A 200 -8.78 -0.69 28.44
CA PRO A 200 -8.88 -1.89 29.24
C PRO A 200 -9.68 -2.99 28.54
N THR A 201 -9.18 -4.21 28.57
CA THR A 201 -9.83 -5.38 27.94
C THR A 201 -10.66 -6.23 28.91
N THR A 202 -10.62 -5.88 30.22
CA THR A 202 -11.39 -6.57 31.26
C THR A 202 -12.05 -5.58 32.22
N VAL A 203 -13.18 -6.00 32.84
CA VAL A 203 -13.86 -5.21 33.89
C VAL A 203 -12.91 -4.90 35.05
N ARG A 204 -12.04 -5.83 35.41
CA ARG A 204 -11.05 -5.63 36.48
C ARG A 204 -10.05 -4.52 36.13
N GLN A 205 -9.56 -4.47 34.89
CA GLN A 205 -8.68 -3.41 34.41
C GLN A 205 -9.43 -2.08 34.37
N MET A 206 -10.63 -2.04 33.77
CA MET A 206 -11.47 -0.85 33.71
C MET A 206 -11.72 -0.23 35.08
N ARG A 207 -12.06 -1.05 36.11
CA ARG A 207 -12.29 -0.56 37.49
C ARG A 207 -11.04 -0.05 38.18
N LYS A 208 -9.85 -0.45 37.74
CA LYS A 208 -8.56 0.01 38.24
C LYS A 208 -8.05 1.26 37.52
N ASP A 209 -8.58 1.53 36.33
CA ASP A 209 -8.19 2.67 35.54
C ASP A 209 -8.71 3.97 36.23
N LYS A 210 -7.78 4.88 36.49
CA LYS A 210 -8.08 6.17 37.11
C LYS A 210 -8.50 7.23 36.07
N HIS A 211 -8.43 6.91 34.80
CA HIS A 211 -8.77 7.84 33.72
C HIS A 211 -10.28 7.82 33.45
N THR A 212 -10.84 9.00 33.25
CA THR A 212 -12.26 9.16 32.90
C THR A 212 -12.37 10.13 31.73
N PRO A 213 -12.94 9.70 30.59
CA PRO A 213 -13.48 8.38 30.33
C PRO A 213 -12.38 7.34 30.03
N TRP A 214 -12.53 6.11 30.57
CA TRP A 214 -11.56 5.01 30.47
C TRP A 214 -11.37 4.47 29.02
N PHE A 215 -12.33 4.67 28.15
CA PHE A 215 -12.37 4.17 26.78
C PHE A 215 -11.65 5.09 25.77
N ILE A 216 -11.30 6.31 26.17
CA ILE A 216 -10.53 7.24 25.35
C ILE A 216 -9.55 8.01 26.25
N THR A 217 -8.31 7.59 26.25
CA THR A 217 -7.26 8.19 27.09
C THR A 217 -6.10 8.60 26.22
N TYR A 218 -5.82 9.89 26.19
CA TYR A 218 -4.72 10.47 25.42
C TYR A 218 -3.40 10.38 26.20
N LYS A 219 -2.32 10.27 25.45
CA LYS A 219 -0.94 10.28 25.93
C LYS A 219 -0.10 11.13 24.99
N LYS A 220 0.67 12.05 25.54
CA LYS A 220 1.66 12.79 24.76
C LYS A 220 2.72 11.86 24.19
N LEU A 221 3.06 12.12 22.94
CA LEU A 221 4.15 11.43 22.27
C LEU A 221 4.81 12.42 21.29
N ASP A 222 5.96 12.94 21.70
CA ASP A 222 6.66 13.99 20.96
C ASP A 222 7.14 13.47 19.60
N LYS A 223 7.10 14.34 18.59
CA LYS A 223 7.50 14.06 17.23
C LYS A 223 8.90 13.47 17.13
N ASP A 224 9.86 14.04 17.83
CA ASP A 224 11.26 13.57 17.82
C ASP A 224 11.40 12.16 18.43
N VAL A 225 10.60 11.85 19.47
CA VAL A 225 10.55 10.53 20.08
C VAL A 225 9.99 9.52 19.09
N ILE A 226 8.93 9.87 18.33
CA ILE A 226 8.37 9.04 17.26
C ILE A 226 9.47 8.71 16.26
N TYR A 227 10.06 9.73 15.61
CA TYR A 227 11.05 9.54 14.56
C TYR A 227 12.37 8.91 15.05
N SER A 228 12.64 8.93 16.33
CA SER A 228 13.79 8.20 16.90
C SER A 228 13.63 6.69 16.86
N LYS A 229 12.38 6.17 16.81
CA LYS A 229 12.07 4.72 16.84
C LYS A 229 11.56 4.14 15.55
N ILE A 230 10.82 4.91 14.74
CA ILE A 230 10.27 4.45 13.47
C ILE A 230 11.32 4.54 12.36
N GLY A 231 11.05 3.89 11.21
CA GLY A 231 11.96 3.90 10.05
C GLY A 231 13.23 3.07 10.22
N LYS A 232 13.47 2.46 11.38
CA LYS A 232 14.63 1.60 11.60
C LYS A 232 14.29 0.18 11.17
N GLN A 233 15.18 -0.46 10.42
CA GLN A 233 15.14 -1.91 10.29
C GLN A 233 15.25 -2.52 11.70
N LYS A 234 14.34 -3.46 12.03
CA LYS A 234 14.59 -4.31 13.20
C LYS A 234 15.88 -5.08 12.90
N THR A 235 16.98 -4.64 13.50
CA THR A 235 18.19 -5.44 13.54
C THR A 235 17.79 -6.76 14.18
N GLU A 236 17.93 -7.86 13.45
CA GLU A 236 17.60 -9.20 13.91
C GLU A 236 18.25 -9.41 15.29
N GLN A 237 17.43 -9.56 16.30
CA GLN A 237 17.87 -10.25 17.50
C GLN A 237 17.93 -11.74 17.13
N LYS A 238 19.17 -12.20 16.88
CA LYS A 238 19.51 -13.62 16.82
C LYS A 238 19.20 -14.31 18.14
#